data_26e7dab5c58ffbb29eccef38ad158523
#
_entry.id   26e7dab5c58ffbb29eccef38ad158523
#
_cell.length_a   1.000
_cell.length_b   1.000
_cell.length_c   1.000
_cell.angle_alpha   90.00
_cell.angle_beta   90.00
_cell.angle_gamma   90.00
#
_symmetry.space_group_name_H-M   'P 1'
#
loop_
_entity.id
_entity.type
_entity.pdbx_description
1 polymer ?
#
loop_
_entity_poly.entity_id
_entity_poly.type
_entity_poly.pdbx_seq_one_letter_code
_entity_poly.pdbx_strand_id
1 'polypeptide(L)'
;MFCEHVEAHFPENDPLRIDNEKFLDELRRIASSSKERKELFQHLADFLREFGEFRWVGLYDVDHAEGLVKNIAWSGEGAPEYPIFPLTKGLTSSAISFRRTINVGDVASDPRYLTALGSTRSEIIVPVFDASGKSVIGTIDVESEKENAFDAATQSLLELAAGTLRAYWRR
;
A
#
# COMPACT_ATOMS: atom_id res chain seq x y z
N MET A 1 -6.76 11.28 -29.36
CA MET A 1 -7.86 10.72 -28.55
C MET A 1 -7.49 11.02 -27.10
N PHE A 2 -8.07 12.10 -26.54
CA PHE A 2 -7.78 12.55 -25.16
C PHE A 2 -8.52 11.63 -24.19
N CYS A 3 -7.80 10.99 -23.28
CA CYS A 3 -8.38 10.30 -22.14
C CYS A 3 -8.88 11.38 -21.17
N GLU A 4 -10.18 11.60 -21.13
CA GLU A 4 -10.82 12.43 -20.12
C GLU A 4 -10.61 11.75 -18.76
N HIS A 5 -9.91 12.46 -17.88
CA HIS A 5 -9.91 12.16 -16.46
C HIS A 5 -11.33 12.45 -15.97
N VAL A 6 -12.09 11.40 -15.71
CA VAL A 6 -13.33 11.51 -14.95
C VAL A 6 -12.92 11.78 -13.50
N GLU A 7 -12.83 13.04 -13.12
CA GLU A 7 -12.83 13.43 -11.71
C GLU A 7 -14.20 13.02 -11.15
N ALA A 8 -14.20 12.07 -10.26
CA ALA A 8 -15.39 11.68 -9.50
C ALA A 8 -15.83 12.91 -8.68
N HIS A 9 -16.90 13.57 -9.15
CA HIS A 9 -17.46 14.75 -8.51
C HIS A 9 -18.33 14.29 -7.34
N PHE A 10 -17.72 14.18 -6.15
CA PHE A 10 -18.46 13.93 -4.92
C PHE A 10 -19.08 15.24 -4.41
N PRO A 11 -20.33 15.24 -3.88
CA PRO A 11 -20.96 16.41 -3.27
C PRO A 11 -20.08 16.95 -2.12
N GLU A 12 -20.06 18.28 -1.91
CA GLU A 12 -19.23 18.94 -0.89
C GLU A 12 -19.45 18.42 0.55
N ASN A 13 -20.59 17.79 0.82
CA ASN A 13 -20.98 17.26 2.15
C ASN A 13 -21.06 15.72 2.19
N ASP A 14 -20.37 15.00 1.30
CA ASP A 14 -20.31 13.55 1.35
C ASP A 14 -19.46 13.12 2.58
N PRO A 15 -20.01 12.30 3.51
CA PRO A 15 -19.27 11.80 4.66
C PRO A 15 -17.97 11.09 4.27
N LEU A 16 -17.97 10.33 3.17
CA LEU A 16 -16.78 9.61 2.66
C LEU A 16 -15.68 10.59 2.21
N ARG A 17 -16.04 11.75 1.67
CA ARG A 17 -15.08 12.79 1.29
C ARG A 17 -14.43 13.43 2.52
N ILE A 18 -15.23 13.72 3.55
CA ILE A 18 -14.74 14.33 4.80
C ILE A 18 -13.78 13.38 5.51
N ASP A 19 -14.07 12.09 5.52
CA ASP A 19 -13.20 11.09 6.13
C ASP A 19 -11.90 10.92 5.34
N ASN A 20 -11.95 10.96 4.01
CA ASN A 20 -10.76 10.90 3.16
C ASN A 20 -9.87 12.14 3.33
N GLU A 21 -10.43 13.35 3.44
CA GLU A 21 -9.65 14.58 3.68
C GLU A 21 -8.92 14.51 5.04
N LYS A 22 -9.60 14.13 6.11
CA LYS A 22 -9.00 13.96 7.43
C LYS A 22 -7.90 12.88 7.42
N PHE A 23 -8.15 11.77 6.73
CA PHE A 23 -7.18 10.71 6.55
C PHE A 23 -5.90 11.22 5.88
N LEU A 24 -6.04 11.94 4.75
CA LEU A 24 -4.90 12.46 4.01
C LEU A 24 -4.14 13.55 4.79
N ASP A 25 -4.83 14.39 5.55
CA ASP A 25 -4.20 15.41 6.38
C ASP A 25 -3.38 14.79 7.51
N GLU A 26 -3.92 13.78 8.18
CA GLU A 26 -3.19 13.06 9.22
C GLU A 26 -2.00 12.28 8.63
N LEU A 27 -2.19 11.64 7.48
CA LEU A 27 -1.12 10.95 6.76
C LEU A 27 0.04 11.91 6.40
N ARG A 28 -0.28 13.12 5.90
CA ARG A 28 0.71 14.17 5.60
C ARG A 28 1.40 14.66 6.87
N ARG A 29 0.64 14.84 7.95
CA ARG A 29 1.18 15.27 9.24
C ARG A 29 2.22 14.28 9.77
N ILE A 30 1.92 12.99 9.73
CA ILE A 30 2.85 11.93 10.13
C ILE A 30 4.06 11.94 9.19
N ALA A 31 3.84 11.93 7.88
CA ALA A 31 4.88 11.83 6.86
C ALA A 31 5.85 13.03 6.85
N SER A 32 5.39 14.22 7.28
CA SER A 32 6.23 15.43 7.38
C SER A 32 6.97 15.57 8.72
N SER A 33 6.79 14.63 9.65
CA SER A 33 7.50 14.65 10.93
C SER A 33 9.01 14.49 10.74
N SER A 34 9.81 15.03 11.67
CA SER A 34 11.28 14.97 11.63
C SER A 34 11.87 13.68 12.22
N LYS A 35 11.10 12.60 12.23
CA LYS A 35 11.50 11.31 12.77
C LYS A 35 12.53 10.61 11.88
N GLU A 36 13.33 9.73 12.50
CA GLU A 36 14.12 8.75 11.76
C GLU A 36 13.22 7.91 10.84
N ARG A 37 13.74 7.55 9.66
CA ARG A 37 12.96 6.88 8.61
C ARG A 37 12.24 5.63 9.11
N LYS A 38 12.91 4.79 9.89
CA LYS A 38 12.32 3.56 10.44
C LYS A 38 11.14 3.87 11.37
N GLU A 39 11.28 4.84 12.24
CA GLU A 39 10.22 5.26 13.17
C GLU A 39 9.06 5.91 12.41
N LEU A 40 9.36 6.72 11.40
CA LEU A 40 8.35 7.32 10.53
C LEU A 40 7.50 6.24 9.84
N PHE A 41 8.14 5.27 9.20
CA PHE A 41 7.43 4.22 8.47
C PHE A 41 6.65 3.29 9.41
N GLN A 42 7.15 3.06 10.63
CA GLN A 42 6.38 2.33 11.64
C GLN A 42 5.08 3.07 12.00
N HIS A 43 5.13 4.39 12.25
CA HIS A 43 3.93 5.19 12.50
C HIS A 43 2.98 5.23 11.31
N LEU A 44 3.49 5.26 10.09
CA LEU A 44 2.66 5.18 8.88
C LEU A 44 1.94 3.83 8.78
N ALA A 45 2.64 2.73 9.03
CA ALA A 45 2.05 1.39 9.02
C ALA A 45 0.96 1.24 10.09
N ASP A 46 1.23 1.73 11.32
CA ASP A 46 0.28 1.72 12.43
C ASP A 46 -0.97 2.55 12.09
N PHE A 47 -0.78 3.76 11.59
CA PHE A 47 -1.88 4.64 11.20
C PHE A 47 -2.74 4.05 10.09
N LEU A 48 -2.13 3.53 9.03
CA LEU A 48 -2.87 2.90 7.92
C LEU A 48 -3.69 1.71 8.40
N ARG A 49 -3.09 0.86 9.25
CA ARG A 49 -3.77 -0.30 9.81
C ARG A 49 -4.95 0.09 10.70
N GLU A 50 -4.76 1.04 11.60
CA GLU A 50 -5.80 1.49 12.55
C GLU A 50 -6.93 2.20 11.84
N PHE A 51 -6.63 3.09 10.90
CA PHE A 51 -7.64 3.84 10.16
C PHE A 51 -8.51 2.93 9.29
N GLY A 52 -7.90 1.97 8.59
CA GLY A 52 -8.59 1.02 7.71
C GLY A 52 -9.14 -0.21 8.44
N GLU A 53 -8.94 -0.33 9.76
CA GLU A 53 -9.27 -1.53 10.55
C GLU A 53 -8.71 -2.81 9.92
N PHE A 54 -7.52 -2.68 9.28
CA PHE A 54 -6.89 -3.81 8.60
C PHE A 54 -6.28 -4.78 9.59
N ARG A 55 -6.24 -6.06 9.21
CA ARG A 55 -5.55 -7.08 9.98
C ARG A 55 -4.04 -6.85 10.01
N TRP A 56 -3.46 -6.56 8.85
CA TRP A 56 -2.02 -6.39 8.69
C TRP A 56 -1.70 -5.42 7.56
N VAL A 57 -0.67 -4.59 7.76
CA VAL A 57 -0.14 -3.65 6.77
C VAL A 57 1.37 -3.76 6.76
N GLY A 58 1.96 -3.92 5.58
CA GLY A 58 3.40 -3.86 5.33
C GLY A 58 3.77 -2.74 4.39
N LEU A 59 4.89 -2.07 4.67
CA LEU A 59 5.47 -1.05 3.81
C LEU A 59 6.84 -1.55 3.33
N TYR A 60 7.06 -1.55 2.02
CA TYR A 60 8.25 -2.15 1.40
C TYR A 60 8.94 -1.18 0.46
N ASP A 61 10.27 -1.12 0.51
CA ASP A 61 11.09 -0.50 -0.52
C ASP A 61 11.25 -1.41 -1.73
N VAL A 62 11.25 -0.81 -2.90
CA VAL A 62 11.61 -1.45 -4.15
C VAL A 62 12.99 -0.98 -4.56
N ASP A 63 13.97 -1.88 -4.52
CA ASP A 63 15.34 -1.65 -4.90
C ASP A 63 15.64 -2.27 -6.26
N HIS A 64 15.54 -1.46 -7.31
CA HIS A 64 15.79 -1.90 -8.68
C HIS A 64 17.25 -2.24 -8.95
N ALA A 65 18.20 -1.62 -8.24
CA ALA A 65 19.63 -1.86 -8.45
C ALA A 65 20.05 -3.24 -7.90
N GLU A 66 19.51 -3.60 -6.74
CA GLU A 66 19.76 -4.91 -6.14
C GLU A 66 18.76 -5.98 -6.59
N GLY A 67 17.67 -5.59 -7.25
CA GLY A 67 16.60 -6.51 -7.66
C GLY A 67 15.79 -7.05 -6.49
N LEU A 68 15.61 -6.28 -5.43
CA LEU A 68 15.01 -6.70 -4.18
C LEU A 68 13.81 -5.84 -3.76
N VAL A 69 12.88 -6.46 -3.05
CA VAL A 69 11.85 -5.81 -2.23
C VAL A 69 12.23 -6.00 -0.78
N LYS A 70 12.21 -4.91 0.01
CA LYS A 70 12.70 -4.90 1.40
C LYS A 70 11.63 -4.29 2.32
N ASN A 71 11.20 -5.04 3.34
CA ASN A 71 10.27 -4.51 4.33
C ASN A 71 10.93 -3.37 5.12
N ILE A 72 10.22 -2.25 5.26
CA ILE A 72 10.65 -1.10 6.05
C ILE A 72 9.99 -1.16 7.43
N ALA A 73 8.69 -1.42 7.44
CA ALA A 73 7.86 -1.49 8.64
C ALA A 73 6.60 -2.33 8.38
N TRP A 74 6.01 -2.81 9.43
CA TRP A 74 4.70 -3.47 9.39
C TRP A 74 3.89 -3.15 10.64
N SER A 75 2.58 -3.33 10.56
CA SER A 75 1.66 -3.24 11.70
C SER A 75 0.66 -4.40 11.64
N GLY A 76 0.42 -5.05 12.77
CA GLY A 76 -0.43 -6.22 12.90
C GLY A 76 0.26 -7.38 13.60
N GLU A 77 -0.35 -8.56 13.59
CA GLU A 77 0.19 -9.75 14.25
C GLU A 77 1.32 -10.38 13.42
N GLY A 78 2.51 -10.38 13.99
CA GLY A 78 3.70 -11.05 13.43
C GLY A 78 4.42 -10.26 12.34
N ALA A 79 5.72 -10.48 12.28
CA ALA A 79 6.58 -10.00 11.21
C ALA A 79 6.29 -10.76 9.90
N PRO A 80 6.51 -10.14 8.73
CA PRO A 80 6.38 -10.85 7.46
C PRO A 80 7.36 -12.03 7.39
N GLU A 81 6.91 -13.17 6.86
CA GLU A 81 7.76 -14.37 6.71
C GLU A 81 8.97 -14.08 5.81
N TYR A 82 8.78 -13.27 4.78
CA TYR A 82 9.84 -12.84 3.86
C TYR A 82 10.03 -11.32 3.94
N PRO A 83 10.86 -10.81 4.88
CA PRO A 83 11.11 -9.37 4.98
C PRO A 83 11.95 -8.82 3.82
N ILE A 84 12.65 -9.69 3.09
CA ILE A 84 13.42 -9.36 1.89
C ILE A 84 13.21 -10.48 0.87
N PHE A 85 12.82 -10.12 -0.34
CA PHE A 85 12.61 -11.07 -1.43
C PHE A 85 12.92 -10.46 -2.81
N PRO A 86 13.18 -11.29 -3.85
CA PRO A 86 13.45 -10.80 -5.20
C PRO A 86 12.26 -10.07 -5.82
N LEU A 87 12.52 -9.03 -6.61
CA LEU A 87 11.52 -8.29 -7.41
C LEU A 87 10.65 -9.19 -8.30
N THR A 88 11.11 -10.41 -8.60
CA THR A 88 10.42 -11.36 -9.49
C THR A 88 9.46 -12.28 -8.74
N LYS A 89 9.28 -12.12 -7.45
CA LYS A 89 8.47 -13.00 -6.59
C LYS A 89 7.22 -12.29 -6.05
N GLY A 90 6.20 -13.10 -5.80
CA GLY A 90 4.96 -12.66 -5.15
C GLY A 90 4.05 -11.82 -6.03
N LEU A 91 2.91 -11.45 -5.47
CA LEU A 91 1.96 -10.52 -6.09
C LEU A 91 2.56 -9.12 -6.24
N THR A 92 3.49 -8.76 -5.36
CA THR A 92 4.29 -7.52 -5.42
C THR A 92 5.03 -7.38 -6.75
N SER A 93 5.58 -8.49 -7.29
CA SER A 93 6.18 -8.51 -8.64
C SER A 93 5.18 -8.05 -9.72
N SER A 94 3.93 -8.47 -9.61
CA SER A 94 2.88 -8.06 -10.56
C SER A 94 2.53 -6.59 -10.41
N ALA A 95 2.43 -6.08 -9.18
CA ALA A 95 2.17 -4.65 -8.94
C ALA A 95 3.28 -3.76 -9.51
N ILE A 96 4.54 -4.17 -9.36
CA ILE A 96 5.71 -3.46 -9.91
C ILE A 96 5.72 -3.52 -11.43
N SER A 97 5.56 -4.71 -12.02
CA SER A 97 5.66 -4.92 -13.47
C SER A 97 4.52 -4.29 -14.24
N PHE A 98 3.30 -4.42 -13.74
CA PHE A 98 2.10 -3.83 -14.38
C PHE A 98 1.88 -2.39 -13.96
N ARG A 99 2.62 -1.89 -12.96
CA ARG A 99 2.53 -0.52 -12.45
C ARG A 99 1.11 -0.13 -12.06
N ARG A 100 0.43 -1.02 -11.37
CA ARG A 100 -0.95 -0.85 -10.89
C ARG A 100 -1.20 -1.66 -9.64
N THR A 101 -2.23 -1.29 -8.92
CA THR A 101 -2.73 -2.06 -7.78
C THR A 101 -3.08 -3.49 -8.20
N ILE A 102 -2.67 -4.43 -7.38
CA ILE A 102 -3.05 -5.84 -7.46
C ILE A 102 -3.94 -6.15 -6.25
N ASN A 103 -5.18 -6.51 -6.51
CA ASN A 103 -6.17 -6.84 -5.49
C ASN A 103 -6.64 -8.28 -5.75
N VAL A 104 -6.29 -9.20 -4.85
CA VAL A 104 -6.58 -10.63 -4.96
C VAL A 104 -7.54 -11.04 -3.86
N GLY A 105 -8.76 -11.41 -4.25
CA GLY A 105 -9.82 -11.78 -3.33
C GLY A 105 -9.66 -13.17 -2.69
N ASP A 106 -8.93 -14.09 -3.34
CA ASP A 106 -8.56 -15.39 -2.81
C ASP A 106 -7.13 -15.75 -3.20
N VAL A 107 -6.20 -15.56 -2.27
CA VAL A 107 -4.77 -15.82 -2.49
C VAL A 107 -4.45 -17.30 -2.65
N ALA A 108 -5.30 -18.19 -2.13
CA ALA A 108 -5.08 -19.64 -2.26
C ALA A 108 -5.25 -20.11 -3.70
N SER A 109 -6.01 -19.38 -4.51
CA SER A 109 -6.21 -19.65 -5.94
C SER A 109 -5.18 -18.99 -6.85
N ASP A 110 -4.33 -18.10 -6.33
CA ASP A 110 -3.33 -17.37 -7.12
C ASP A 110 -1.92 -17.98 -6.94
N PRO A 111 -1.35 -18.62 -7.98
CA PRO A 111 -0.05 -19.27 -7.88
C PRO A 111 1.13 -18.28 -7.69
N ARG A 112 0.90 -16.98 -7.82
CA ARG A 112 1.92 -15.94 -7.61
C ARG A 112 2.05 -15.54 -6.15
N TYR A 113 1.07 -15.91 -5.31
CA TYR A 113 1.06 -15.53 -3.91
C TYR A 113 2.32 -15.99 -3.18
N LEU A 114 2.97 -15.06 -2.49
CA LEU A 114 4.09 -15.34 -1.60
C LEU A 114 3.61 -15.03 -0.17
N THR A 115 3.54 -16.06 0.65
CA THR A 115 2.99 -15.99 1.99
C THR A 115 3.75 -14.98 2.86
N ALA A 116 3.06 -13.92 3.34
CA ALA A 116 3.59 -13.08 4.42
C ALA A 116 3.10 -13.59 5.79
N LEU A 117 1.83 -14.04 5.84
CA LEU A 117 1.21 -14.63 7.02
C LEU A 117 0.42 -15.87 6.62
N GLY A 118 0.59 -16.98 7.35
CA GLY A 118 0.02 -18.28 6.98
C GLY A 118 -1.51 -18.40 6.96
N SER A 119 -2.24 -17.39 7.47
CA SER A 119 -3.72 -17.36 7.53
C SER A 119 -4.35 -16.35 6.57
N THR A 120 -3.59 -15.74 5.69
CA THR A 120 -4.10 -14.76 4.71
C THR A 120 -5.02 -15.42 3.69
N ARG A 121 -6.16 -14.77 3.41
CA ARG A 121 -7.15 -15.18 2.41
C ARG A 121 -7.28 -14.19 1.26
N SER A 122 -7.10 -12.90 1.52
CA SER A 122 -7.04 -11.88 0.47
C SER A 122 -5.91 -10.89 0.74
N GLU A 123 -5.38 -10.31 -0.34
CA GLU A 123 -4.26 -9.37 -0.31
C GLU A 123 -4.47 -8.27 -1.34
N ILE A 124 -4.15 -7.03 -0.95
CA ILE A 124 -4.07 -5.90 -1.86
C ILE A 124 -2.69 -5.26 -1.77
N ILE A 125 -2.05 -5.04 -2.92
CA ILE A 125 -0.73 -4.41 -3.04
C ILE A 125 -0.85 -3.16 -3.89
N VAL A 126 -0.51 -2.01 -3.31
CA VAL A 126 -0.60 -0.71 -3.97
C VAL A 126 0.80 -0.16 -4.21
N PRO A 127 1.20 0.08 -5.48
CA PRO A 127 2.51 0.62 -5.79
C PRO A 127 2.62 2.10 -5.42
N VAL A 128 3.77 2.48 -4.85
CA VAL A 128 4.18 3.86 -4.63
C VAL A 128 5.16 4.26 -5.73
N PHE A 129 4.81 5.30 -6.48
CA PHE A 129 5.63 5.77 -7.59
C PHE A 129 6.63 6.85 -7.17
N ASP A 130 7.70 6.99 -7.92
CA ASP A 130 8.61 8.13 -7.81
C ASP A 130 7.92 9.45 -8.25
N ALA A 131 8.60 10.58 -8.04
CA ALA A 131 8.06 11.90 -8.40
C ALA A 131 7.71 12.02 -9.90
N SER A 132 8.40 11.30 -10.78
CA SER A 132 8.14 11.29 -12.21
C SER A 132 6.95 10.40 -12.61
N GLY A 133 6.48 9.54 -11.70
CA GLY A 133 5.46 8.52 -11.96
C GLY A 133 5.94 7.39 -12.87
N LYS A 134 7.25 7.27 -13.11
CA LYS A 134 7.81 6.27 -14.04
C LYS A 134 8.28 4.99 -13.36
N SER A 135 8.74 5.08 -12.12
CA SER A 135 9.26 3.94 -11.39
C SER A 135 8.46 3.67 -10.12
N VAL A 136 8.24 2.41 -9.81
CA VAL A 136 7.71 1.99 -8.51
C VAL A 136 8.88 1.97 -7.54
N ILE A 137 8.78 2.77 -6.47
CA ILE A 137 9.83 2.92 -5.44
C ILE A 137 9.48 2.23 -4.13
N GLY A 138 8.25 1.79 -3.98
CA GLY A 138 7.78 1.06 -2.82
C GLY A 138 6.40 0.48 -3.03
N THR A 139 5.90 -0.26 -2.04
CA THR A 139 4.54 -0.78 -2.01
C THR A 139 3.90 -0.66 -0.63
N ILE A 140 2.58 -0.53 -0.61
CA ILE A 140 1.72 -0.70 0.56
C ILE A 140 1.01 -2.02 0.36
N ASP A 141 1.28 -2.98 1.23
CA ASP A 141 0.72 -4.33 1.16
C ASP A 141 -0.23 -4.52 2.35
N VAL A 142 -1.46 -4.94 2.07
CA VAL A 142 -2.49 -5.14 3.11
C VAL A 142 -3.08 -6.54 2.98
N GLU A 143 -3.13 -7.25 4.10
CA GLU A 143 -3.61 -8.63 4.16
C GLU A 143 -4.83 -8.80 5.06
N SER A 144 -5.69 -9.76 4.70
CA SER A 144 -6.90 -10.13 5.45
C SER A 144 -7.08 -11.64 5.53
N GLU A 145 -7.65 -12.11 6.64
CA GLU A 145 -8.13 -13.49 6.83
C GLU A 145 -9.48 -13.76 6.13
N LYS A 146 -10.11 -12.73 5.59
CA LYS A 146 -11.38 -12.83 4.86
C LYS A 146 -11.11 -12.79 3.37
N GLU A 147 -11.84 -13.59 2.61
CA GLU A 147 -11.87 -13.48 1.16
C GLU A 147 -12.57 -12.17 0.74
N ASN A 148 -12.12 -11.61 -0.38
CA ASN A 148 -12.69 -10.40 -0.97
C ASN A 148 -12.81 -9.22 0.02
N ALA A 149 -11.80 -9.06 0.91
CA ALA A 149 -11.85 -8.07 1.97
C ALA A 149 -11.69 -6.61 1.49
N PHE A 150 -11.16 -6.40 0.28
CA PHE A 150 -10.79 -5.08 -0.22
C PHE A 150 -11.70 -4.67 -1.38
N ASP A 151 -12.70 -3.85 -1.09
CA ASP A 151 -13.60 -3.28 -2.07
C ASP A 151 -12.97 -2.09 -2.83
N ALA A 152 -13.71 -1.52 -3.77
CA ALA A 152 -13.24 -0.40 -4.58
C ALA A 152 -12.97 0.87 -3.76
N ALA A 153 -13.71 1.09 -2.68
CA ALA A 153 -13.51 2.25 -1.80
C ALA A 153 -12.20 2.10 -1.01
N THR A 154 -11.96 0.92 -0.44
CA THR A 154 -10.71 0.57 0.24
C THR A 154 -9.51 0.69 -0.69
N GLN A 155 -9.61 0.16 -1.92
CA GLN A 155 -8.56 0.29 -2.91
C GLN A 155 -8.27 1.77 -3.22
N SER A 156 -9.29 2.58 -3.47
CA SER A 156 -9.13 4.01 -3.75
C SER A 156 -8.46 4.76 -2.59
N LEU A 157 -8.82 4.44 -1.35
CA LEU A 157 -8.21 5.03 -0.15
C LEU A 157 -6.70 4.71 -0.08
N LEU A 158 -6.32 3.46 -0.31
CA LEU A 158 -4.92 3.02 -0.29
C LEU A 158 -4.12 3.63 -1.46
N GLU A 159 -4.72 3.79 -2.64
CA GLU A 159 -4.11 4.48 -3.78
C GLU A 159 -3.88 5.98 -3.50
N LEU A 160 -4.83 6.65 -2.83
CA LEU A 160 -4.65 8.02 -2.34
C LEU A 160 -3.52 8.12 -1.30
N ALA A 161 -3.42 7.15 -0.39
CA ALA A 161 -2.31 7.06 0.56
C ALA A 161 -0.96 6.93 -0.16
N ALA A 162 -0.85 6.01 -1.11
CA ALA A 162 0.36 5.80 -1.90
C ALA A 162 0.77 7.07 -2.68
N GLY A 163 -0.20 7.74 -3.31
CA GLY A 163 0.01 9.02 -4.00
C GLY A 163 0.51 10.12 -3.08
N THR A 164 0.00 10.21 -1.86
CA THR A 164 0.42 11.18 -0.86
C THR A 164 1.83 10.86 -0.33
N LEU A 165 2.13 9.60 -0.05
CA LEU A 165 3.40 9.17 0.53
C LEU A 165 4.58 9.23 -0.46
N ARG A 166 4.35 9.28 -1.78
CA ARG A 166 5.42 9.32 -2.78
C ARG A 166 6.45 10.43 -2.54
N ALA A 167 6.01 11.59 -2.08
CA ALA A 167 6.89 12.74 -1.80
C ALA A 167 7.81 12.52 -0.57
N TYR A 168 7.46 11.57 0.28
CA TYR A 168 8.13 11.29 1.55
C TYR A 168 8.88 9.96 1.55
N TRP A 169 8.64 9.09 0.56
CA TRP A 169 9.10 7.70 0.57
C TRP A 169 10.62 7.54 0.62
N ARG A 170 11.35 8.44 -0.02
CA ARG A 170 12.82 8.39 -0.13
C ARG A 170 13.56 9.43 0.74
N ARG A 171 12.90 9.95 1.74
CA ARG A 171 13.53 10.88 2.70
C ARG A 171 14.44 10.16 3.67
#